data_c4bd54ff95d1c30a13195ba30585655a
#
_entry.id   c4bd54ff95d1c30a13195ba30585655a
#
_cell.length_a   1.000
_cell.length_b   1.000
_cell.length_c   1.000
_cell.angle_alpha   90.00
_cell.angle_beta   90.00
_cell.angle_gamma   90.00
#
_symmetry.space_group_name_H-M   'P 1'
#
loop_
_entity.id
_entity.type
_entity.pdbx_description
1 polymer ?
#
loop_
_entity_poly.entity_id
_entity_poly.type
_entity_poly.pdbx_seq_one_letter_code
_entity_poly.pdbx_strand_id
1 'polypeptide(L)'
;MKLKSILDLDLRRILNPKVWLIIVAIPHTLFGALVPLFNSDVESSQFSSASYGLVNSMVLLSIYLFTEGKSLSRMTAVVGSSVFIWILAMIVINPSNNFELSAELAPPFLYKFSFNIELAPPLILWGLLSLSGLIHWNGPQNEDKNDFSEDVGEILAE
;
A
#
# COMPACT_ATOMS: atom_id res chain seq x y z
N MET A 1 -21.19 3.37 24.86
CA MET A 1 -20.07 3.72 23.98
C MET A 1 -20.60 3.75 22.54
N LYS A 2 -20.66 4.93 21.90
CA LYS A 2 -21.40 5.10 20.64
C LYS A 2 -20.59 4.52 19.49
N LEU A 3 -21.12 3.51 18.79
CA LEU A 3 -20.57 2.91 17.58
C LEU A 3 -20.20 3.95 16.50
N LYS A 4 -20.85 5.11 16.49
CA LYS A 4 -20.54 6.26 15.63
C LYS A 4 -19.11 6.80 15.81
N SER A 5 -18.53 6.74 17.02
CA SER A 5 -17.20 7.32 17.26
C SER A 5 -16.05 6.47 16.68
N ILE A 6 -16.31 5.21 16.31
CA ILE A 6 -15.33 4.34 15.65
C ILE A 6 -15.40 4.51 14.12
N LEU A 7 -16.57 4.88 13.58
CA LEU A 7 -16.78 5.15 12.17
C LEU A 7 -16.33 6.57 11.73
N ASP A 8 -16.16 7.49 12.67
CA ASP A 8 -15.56 8.81 12.46
C ASP A 8 -14.01 8.78 12.53
N LEU A 9 -13.40 7.59 12.40
CA LEU A 9 -11.97 7.50 12.18
C LEU A 9 -11.65 8.20 10.85
N ASP A 10 -10.89 9.28 10.92
CA ASP A 10 -10.43 9.99 9.73
C ASP A 10 -9.43 9.10 8.97
N LEU A 11 -9.98 8.24 8.10
CA LEU A 11 -9.21 7.30 7.28
C LEU A 11 -8.14 8.03 6.45
N ARG A 12 -8.38 9.28 6.08
CA ARG A 12 -7.41 10.09 5.36
C ARG A 12 -6.18 10.38 6.20
N ARG A 13 -6.37 10.67 7.49
CA ARG A 13 -5.26 10.95 8.40
C ARG A 13 -4.41 9.70 8.65
N ILE A 14 -5.06 8.54 8.82
CA ILE A 14 -4.37 7.26 9.06
C ILE A 14 -3.65 6.77 7.80
N LEU A 15 -4.31 6.90 6.64
CA LEU A 15 -3.79 6.45 5.35
C LEU A 15 -3.04 7.56 4.62
N ASN A 16 -2.13 8.26 5.30
CA ASN A 16 -1.26 9.26 4.66
C ASN A 16 -0.28 8.57 3.70
N PRO A 17 -0.26 8.91 2.39
CA PRO A 17 0.60 8.23 1.40
C PRO A 17 2.08 8.30 1.73
N LYS A 18 2.56 9.43 2.27
CA LYS A 18 3.98 9.61 2.63
C LYS A 18 4.40 8.69 3.76
N VAL A 19 3.53 8.49 4.75
CA VAL A 19 3.76 7.58 5.89
C VAL A 19 3.74 6.14 5.41
N TRP A 20 2.75 5.76 4.60
CA TRP A 20 2.61 4.39 4.08
C TRP A 20 3.73 4.00 3.13
N LEU A 21 4.28 4.95 2.35
CA LEU A 21 5.48 4.70 1.55
C LEU A 21 6.66 4.24 2.42
N ILE A 22 6.91 4.89 3.55
CA ILE A 22 8.00 4.49 4.48
C ILE A 22 7.69 3.13 5.11
N ILE A 23 6.45 2.93 5.58
CA ILE A 23 6.02 1.67 6.22
C ILE A 23 6.19 0.48 5.27
N VAL A 24 5.99 0.67 3.96
CA VAL A 24 6.18 -0.38 2.96
C VAL A 24 7.63 -0.46 2.48
N ALA A 25 8.28 0.69 2.23
CA ALA A 25 9.63 0.71 1.68
C ALA A 25 10.67 0.05 2.60
N ILE A 26 10.58 0.27 3.92
CA ILE A 26 11.56 -0.30 4.86
C ILE A 26 11.50 -1.83 4.87
N PRO A 27 10.37 -2.49 5.17
CA PRO A 27 10.31 -3.96 5.16
C PRO A 27 10.58 -4.54 3.77
N HIS A 28 10.08 -3.91 2.71
CA HIS A 28 10.33 -4.37 1.35
C HIS A 28 11.82 -4.33 0.99
N THR A 29 12.52 -3.25 1.31
CA THR A 29 13.95 -3.14 1.06
C THR A 29 14.75 -4.16 1.87
N LEU A 30 14.45 -4.30 3.15
CA LEU A 30 15.19 -5.21 4.03
C LEU A 30 14.90 -6.67 3.70
N PHE A 31 13.64 -7.08 3.74
CA PHE A 31 13.24 -8.49 3.66
C PHE A 31 12.94 -8.94 2.23
N GLY A 32 12.48 -8.04 1.37
CA GLY A 32 12.17 -8.36 -0.03
C GLY A 32 13.36 -8.22 -0.98
N ALA A 33 14.40 -7.48 -0.59
CA ALA A 33 15.56 -7.24 -1.44
C ALA A 33 16.88 -7.61 -0.77
N LEU A 34 17.30 -6.87 0.28
CA LEU A 34 18.66 -6.99 0.82
C LEU A 34 18.93 -8.37 1.44
N VAL A 35 18.06 -8.85 2.33
CA VAL A 35 18.27 -10.16 2.98
C VAL A 35 18.34 -11.30 1.96
N PRO A 36 17.44 -11.45 0.99
CA PRO A 36 17.56 -12.47 -0.03
C PRO A 36 18.79 -12.26 -0.92
N LEU A 37 19.15 -11.02 -1.26
CA LEU A 37 20.30 -10.72 -2.10
C LEU A 37 21.63 -11.23 -1.48
N PHE A 38 21.81 -11.01 -0.17
CA PHE A 38 23.02 -11.44 0.54
C PHE A 38 23.04 -12.94 0.88
N ASN A 39 21.90 -13.60 0.91
CA ASN A 39 21.78 -15.00 1.29
C ASN A 39 21.59 -15.95 0.09
N SER A 40 21.58 -15.43 -1.12
CA SER A 40 21.34 -16.24 -2.33
C SER A 40 22.57 -16.27 -3.22
N ASP A 41 22.78 -17.41 -3.90
CA ASP A 41 23.79 -17.53 -4.93
C ASP A 41 23.44 -16.66 -6.15
N VAL A 42 24.46 -16.05 -6.75
CA VAL A 42 24.30 -15.09 -7.86
C VAL A 42 23.56 -15.69 -9.08
N GLU A 43 23.70 -17.00 -9.30
CA GLU A 43 23.03 -17.71 -10.41
C GLU A 43 21.61 -18.17 -10.07
N SER A 44 21.15 -17.96 -8.84
CA SER A 44 19.84 -18.41 -8.40
C SER A 44 18.69 -17.50 -8.89
N SER A 45 17.52 -18.08 -9.07
CA SER A 45 16.29 -17.33 -9.34
C SER A 45 15.93 -16.39 -8.17
N GLN A 46 16.34 -16.75 -6.96
CA GLN A 46 16.12 -15.94 -5.76
C GLN A 46 16.94 -14.65 -5.80
N PHE A 47 18.21 -14.73 -6.24
CA PHE A 47 19.06 -13.54 -6.45
C PHE A 47 18.46 -12.60 -7.50
N SER A 48 17.99 -13.14 -8.62
CA SER A 48 17.30 -12.34 -9.65
C SER A 48 16.07 -11.64 -9.10
N SER A 49 15.24 -12.35 -8.35
CA SER A 49 14.05 -11.77 -7.72
C SER A 49 14.39 -10.67 -6.72
N ALA A 50 15.43 -10.87 -5.90
CA ALA A 50 15.92 -9.89 -4.95
C ALA A 50 16.47 -8.63 -5.64
N SER A 51 17.14 -8.79 -6.79
CA SER A 51 17.62 -7.68 -7.61
C SER A 51 16.47 -6.82 -8.14
N TYR A 52 15.37 -7.43 -8.60
CA TYR A 52 14.15 -6.69 -8.95
C TYR A 52 13.53 -6.01 -7.72
N GLY A 53 13.59 -6.64 -6.55
CA GLY A 53 13.20 -6.03 -5.28
C GLY A 53 13.94 -4.74 -4.98
N LEU A 54 15.25 -4.69 -5.25
CA LEU A 54 16.05 -3.45 -5.11
C LEU A 54 15.58 -2.34 -6.06
N VAL A 55 15.32 -2.68 -7.32
CA VAL A 55 14.79 -1.69 -8.29
C VAL A 55 13.47 -1.11 -7.79
N ASN A 56 12.57 -1.96 -7.30
CA ASN A 56 11.31 -1.52 -6.75
C ASN A 56 11.49 -0.64 -5.49
N SER A 57 12.46 -0.96 -4.64
CA SER A 57 12.84 -0.13 -3.48
C SER A 57 13.31 1.25 -3.91
N MET A 58 14.11 1.35 -4.98
CA MET A 58 14.55 2.63 -5.55
C MET A 58 13.38 3.44 -6.11
N VAL A 59 12.39 2.78 -6.73
CA VAL A 59 11.16 3.44 -7.18
C VAL A 59 10.39 4.04 -6.00
N LEU A 60 10.18 3.27 -4.92
CA LEU A 60 9.51 3.76 -3.72
C LEU A 60 10.25 4.95 -3.09
N LEU A 61 11.57 4.85 -2.99
CA LEU A 61 12.41 5.94 -2.48
C LEU A 61 12.32 7.19 -3.37
N SER A 62 12.32 7.02 -4.68
CA SER A 62 12.20 8.12 -5.63
C SER A 62 10.85 8.84 -5.50
N ILE A 63 9.76 8.08 -5.35
CA ILE A 63 8.44 8.65 -5.11
C ILE A 63 8.45 9.46 -3.80
N TYR A 64 9.02 8.90 -2.73
CA TYR A 64 9.09 9.56 -1.44
C TYR A 64 9.88 10.88 -1.46
N LEU A 65 11.02 10.89 -2.17
CA LEU A 65 11.95 12.04 -2.18
C LEU A 65 11.56 13.13 -3.18
N PHE A 66 11.01 12.75 -4.33
CA PHE A 66 10.85 13.67 -5.46
C PHE A 66 9.41 14.02 -5.79
N THR A 67 8.43 13.46 -5.07
CA THR A 67 7.02 13.77 -5.36
C THR A 67 6.30 14.30 -4.13
N GLU A 68 5.33 15.20 -4.36
CA GLU A 68 4.51 15.83 -3.33
C GLU A 68 3.05 16.00 -3.79
N GLY A 69 2.16 16.23 -2.84
CA GLY A 69 0.76 16.55 -3.09
C GLY A 69 0.04 15.50 -3.96
N LYS A 70 -0.57 15.97 -5.05
CA LYS A 70 -1.33 15.09 -5.98
C LYS A 70 -0.43 14.08 -6.69
N SER A 71 0.80 14.46 -7.05
CA SER A 71 1.76 13.58 -7.72
C SER A 71 2.15 12.42 -6.81
N LEU A 72 2.48 12.71 -5.56
CA LEU A 72 2.78 11.70 -4.55
C LEU A 72 1.64 10.67 -4.44
N SER A 73 0.41 11.14 -4.24
CA SER A 73 -0.74 10.25 -4.06
C SER A 73 -1.01 9.37 -5.28
N ARG A 74 -0.92 9.95 -6.48
CA ARG A 74 -1.14 9.22 -7.74
C ARG A 74 -0.06 8.18 -8.00
N MET A 75 1.22 8.54 -7.83
CA MET A 75 2.33 7.61 -7.99
C MET A 75 2.25 6.47 -6.95
N THR A 76 1.94 6.79 -5.70
CA THR A 76 1.72 5.80 -4.64
C THR A 76 0.57 4.85 -4.99
N ALA A 77 -0.55 5.38 -5.49
CA ALA A 77 -1.69 4.56 -5.91
C ALA A 77 -1.31 3.62 -7.06
N VAL A 78 -0.66 4.14 -8.10
CA VAL A 78 -0.28 3.34 -9.27
C VAL A 78 0.70 2.24 -8.90
N VAL A 79 1.80 2.58 -8.23
CA VAL A 79 2.82 1.58 -7.83
C VAL A 79 2.26 0.59 -6.83
N GLY A 80 1.54 1.07 -5.80
CA GLY A 80 0.91 0.21 -4.80
C GLY A 80 -0.07 -0.77 -5.43
N SER A 81 -0.96 -0.29 -6.33
CA SER A 81 -1.93 -1.14 -7.02
C SER A 81 -1.27 -2.15 -7.95
N SER A 82 -0.23 -1.74 -8.68
CA SER A 82 0.47 -2.64 -9.60
C SER A 82 1.10 -3.82 -8.88
N VAL A 83 1.79 -3.56 -7.77
CA VAL A 83 2.41 -4.63 -6.97
C VAL A 83 1.35 -5.46 -6.25
N PHE A 84 0.30 -4.85 -5.72
CA PHE A 84 -0.81 -5.56 -5.09
C PHE A 84 -1.49 -6.54 -6.06
N ILE A 85 -1.81 -6.09 -7.27
CA ILE A 85 -2.42 -6.93 -8.31
C ILE A 85 -1.45 -8.04 -8.73
N TRP A 86 -0.15 -7.74 -8.86
CA TRP A 86 0.85 -8.74 -9.17
C TRP A 86 0.93 -9.83 -8.09
N ILE A 87 0.93 -9.46 -6.80
CA ILE A 87 0.92 -10.43 -5.70
C ILE A 87 -0.36 -11.28 -5.76
N LEU A 88 -1.53 -10.68 -5.98
CA LEU A 88 -2.79 -11.42 -6.13
C LEU A 88 -2.72 -12.41 -7.30
N ALA A 89 -2.21 -11.97 -8.44
CA ALA A 89 -2.05 -12.84 -9.60
C ALA A 89 -1.13 -14.03 -9.29
N MET A 90 -0.02 -13.79 -8.59
CA MET A 90 0.92 -14.84 -8.17
C MET A 90 0.31 -15.81 -7.16
N ILE A 91 -0.56 -15.34 -6.26
CA ILE A 91 -1.30 -16.22 -5.34
C ILE A 91 -2.20 -17.18 -6.13
N VAL A 92 -2.92 -16.67 -7.12
CA VAL A 92 -3.91 -17.45 -7.87
C VAL A 92 -3.27 -18.38 -8.91
N ILE A 93 -2.23 -17.89 -9.62
CA ILE A 93 -1.66 -18.60 -10.77
C ILE A 93 -0.62 -19.64 -10.33
N ASN A 94 0.13 -19.40 -9.25
CA ASN A 94 1.19 -20.28 -8.82
C ASN A 94 0.65 -21.45 -7.97
N PRO A 95 0.69 -22.70 -8.45
CA PRO A 95 0.19 -23.87 -7.73
C PRO A 95 0.87 -24.09 -6.37
N SER A 96 2.12 -23.62 -6.21
CA SER A 96 2.87 -23.77 -4.96
C SER A 96 2.30 -22.95 -3.80
N ASN A 97 1.43 -21.96 -4.08
CA ASN A 97 0.80 -21.13 -3.05
C ASN A 97 -0.43 -21.79 -2.42
N ASN A 98 -0.83 -22.99 -2.87
CA ASN A 98 -1.98 -23.73 -2.34
C ASN A 98 -3.26 -22.90 -2.25
N PHE A 99 -3.47 -22.03 -3.25
CA PHE A 99 -4.71 -21.26 -3.33
C PHE A 99 -5.87 -22.20 -3.69
N GLU A 100 -6.84 -22.30 -2.80
CA GLU A 100 -8.05 -23.07 -3.03
C GLU A 100 -9.27 -22.23 -2.64
N LEU A 101 -10.14 -22.05 -3.60
CA LEU A 101 -11.44 -21.43 -3.39
C LEU A 101 -12.50 -22.38 -3.93
N SER A 102 -13.21 -23.07 -3.06
CA SER A 102 -14.31 -23.95 -3.45
C SER A 102 -15.58 -23.61 -2.67
N ALA A 103 -16.72 -23.73 -3.32
CA ALA A 103 -18.02 -23.54 -2.73
C ALA A 103 -18.96 -24.65 -3.20
N GLU A 104 -19.52 -25.40 -2.27
CA GLU A 104 -20.59 -26.33 -2.56
C GLU A 104 -21.93 -25.60 -2.48
N LEU A 105 -22.65 -25.56 -3.61
CA LEU A 105 -23.95 -24.91 -3.71
C LEU A 105 -25.11 -25.84 -3.30
N ALA A 106 -24.80 -27.11 -3.00
CA ALA A 106 -25.75 -28.07 -2.42
C ALA A 106 -25.59 -28.18 -0.90
N PRO A 107 -26.65 -28.47 -0.15
CA PRO A 107 -26.57 -28.71 1.29
C PRO A 107 -25.72 -29.94 1.64
N PRO A 108 -24.86 -29.88 2.70
CA PRO A 108 -24.52 -28.69 3.48
C PRO A 108 -23.63 -27.73 2.72
N PHE A 109 -24.03 -26.46 2.62
CA PHE A 109 -23.28 -25.41 1.94
C PHE A 109 -21.87 -25.24 2.56
N LEU A 110 -20.85 -25.83 1.93
CA LEU A 110 -19.48 -25.81 2.42
C LEU A 110 -18.65 -24.83 1.58
N TYR A 111 -17.93 -23.96 2.29
CA TYR A 111 -16.97 -23.03 1.67
C TYR A 111 -15.59 -23.40 2.18
N LYS A 112 -14.66 -23.62 1.25
CA LYS A 112 -13.26 -23.83 1.57
C LYS A 112 -12.43 -22.72 0.95
N PHE A 113 -11.72 -22.00 1.81
CA PHE A 113 -10.78 -20.98 1.41
C PHE A 113 -9.42 -21.27 2.06
N SER A 114 -8.41 -21.47 1.26
CA SER A 114 -7.04 -21.61 1.74
C SER A 114 -6.06 -20.85 0.85
N PHE A 115 -5.04 -20.28 1.44
CA PHE A 115 -3.92 -19.67 0.74
C PHE A 115 -2.67 -19.69 1.63
N ASN A 116 -1.49 -19.51 1.04
CA ASN A 116 -0.25 -19.41 1.81
C ASN A 116 -0.24 -18.14 2.67
N ILE A 117 -0.31 -18.31 4.00
CA ILE A 117 -0.37 -17.21 4.97
C ILE A 117 0.89 -16.30 4.92
N GLU A 118 2.02 -16.80 4.45
CA GLU A 118 3.25 -16.03 4.31
C GLU A 118 3.12 -14.86 3.33
N LEU A 119 2.17 -14.95 2.40
CA LEU A 119 1.87 -13.90 1.44
C LEU A 119 0.91 -12.83 1.98
N ALA A 120 0.30 -13.06 3.15
CA ALA A 120 -0.63 -12.10 3.73
C ALA A 120 0.01 -10.76 4.14
N PRO A 121 1.18 -10.72 4.81
CA PRO A 121 1.81 -9.45 5.16
C PRO A 121 2.13 -8.56 3.96
N PRO A 122 2.81 -9.04 2.89
CA PRO A 122 3.06 -8.21 1.72
C PRO A 122 1.75 -7.79 1.03
N LEU A 123 0.76 -8.67 0.93
CA LEU A 123 -0.53 -8.33 0.33
C LEU A 123 -1.23 -7.19 1.07
N ILE A 124 -1.27 -7.24 2.40
CA ILE A 124 -1.88 -6.21 3.25
C ILE A 124 -1.11 -4.88 3.11
N LEU A 125 0.22 -4.90 3.20
CA LEU A 125 1.04 -3.71 3.14
C LEU A 125 0.90 -2.98 1.79
N TRP A 126 0.99 -3.71 0.68
CA TRP A 126 0.83 -3.13 -0.65
C TRP A 126 -0.61 -2.71 -0.94
N GLY A 127 -1.60 -3.43 -0.42
CA GLY A 127 -3.00 -3.03 -0.50
C GLY A 127 -3.29 -1.73 0.24
N LEU A 128 -2.77 -1.57 1.46
CA LEU A 128 -2.91 -0.34 2.24
C LEU A 128 -2.13 0.83 1.61
N LEU A 129 -0.96 0.58 1.03
CA LEU A 129 -0.22 1.58 0.27
C LEU A 129 -1.05 2.07 -0.94
N SER A 130 -1.60 1.14 -1.71
CA SER A 130 -2.48 1.46 -2.84
C SER A 130 -3.67 2.30 -2.39
N LEU A 131 -4.36 1.86 -1.35
CA LEU A 131 -5.54 2.52 -0.80
C LEU A 131 -5.21 3.94 -0.30
N SER A 132 -4.05 4.12 0.35
CA SER A 132 -3.58 5.43 0.81
C SER A 132 -3.44 6.42 -0.34
N GLY A 133 -2.87 5.98 -1.46
CA GLY A 133 -2.76 6.80 -2.67
C GLY A 133 -4.11 7.09 -3.32
N LEU A 134 -5.01 6.11 -3.39
CA LEU A 134 -6.34 6.27 -3.98
C LEU A 134 -7.22 7.25 -3.19
N ILE A 135 -7.23 7.18 -1.87
CA ILE A 135 -8.01 8.09 -1.01
C ILE A 135 -7.52 9.54 -1.18
N HIS A 136 -6.22 9.74 -1.45
CA HIS A 136 -5.62 11.06 -1.64
C HIS A 136 -5.41 11.43 -3.11
N TRP A 137 -6.06 10.73 -4.06
CA TRP A 137 -5.86 10.91 -5.50
C TRP A 137 -5.97 12.36 -5.98
N ASN A 138 -6.89 13.12 -5.40
CA ASN A 138 -7.10 14.53 -5.72
C ASN A 138 -6.18 15.49 -4.92
N GLY A 139 -5.30 14.97 -4.08
CA GLY A 139 -4.44 15.72 -3.19
C GLY A 139 -5.11 16.07 -1.85
N PRO A 140 -4.41 16.75 -0.95
CA PRO A 140 -4.99 17.23 0.29
C PRO A 140 -6.13 18.18 -0.05
N GLN A 141 -7.29 17.98 0.56
CA GLN A 141 -8.33 19.01 0.56
C GLN A 141 -7.79 20.14 1.44
N ASN A 142 -7.69 21.34 0.87
CA ASN A 142 -7.33 22.56 1.59
C ASN A 142 -8.51 22.95 2.50
N GLU A 143 -8.71 22.24 3.60
CA GLU A 143 -9.66 22.67 4.64
C GLU A 143 -9.12 23.85 5.47
N ASP A 144 -7.77 24.07 5.46
CA ASP A 144 -7.12 25.05 6.33
C ASP A 144 -6.84 26.42 5.67
N LYS A 145 -7.29 26.67 4.42
CA LYS A 145 -6.99 27.96 3.76
C LYS A 145 -8.08 29.01 3.93
N ASN A 146 -9.27 28.65 4.36
CA ASN A 146 -10.36 29.62 4.49
C ASN A 146 -10.41 30.30 5.87
N ASP A 147 -9.92 29.67 6.94
CA ASP A 147 -9.94 30.27 8.28
C ASP A 147 -8.93 31.41 8.46
N PHE A 148 -7.81 31.42 7.71
CA PHE A 148 -6.79 32.46 7.88
C PHE A 148 -7.02 33.70 7.03
N SER A 149 -7.88 33.64 6.01
CA SER A 149 -8.17 34.80 5.15
C SER A 149 -9.34 35.64 5.63
N GLU A 150 -10.24 35.10 6.44
CA GLU A 150 -11.34 35.86 7.04
C GLU A 150 -10.86 36.71 8.22
N ASP A 151 -9.95 36.14 9.05
CA ASP A 151 -9.43 36.85 10.25
C ASP A 151 -8.55 38.05 9.91
N VAL A 152 -7.82 38.02 8.77
CA VAL A 152 -6.96 39.13 8.34
C VAL A 152 -7.78 40.25 7.66
N GLY A 153 -8.91 39.91 7.05
CA GLY A 153 -9.81 40.87 6.43
C GLY A 153 -10.54 41.77 7.45
N GLU A 154 -10.85 41.22 8.61
CA GLU A 154 -11.57 41.96 9.66
C GLU A 154 -10.67 42.92 10.45
N ILE A 155 -9.38 42.55 10.62
CA ILE A 155 -8.38 43.41 11.33
C ILE A 155 -7.95 44.64 10.50
N LEU A 156 -8.09 44.58 9.17
CA LEU A 156 -7.71 45.72 8.29
C LEU A 156 -8.88 46.65 7.96
N ALA A 157 -10.08 46.40 8.47
CA ALA A 157 -11.28 47.18 8.23
C ALA A 157 -11.66 48.13 9.41
N GLU A 158 -10.89 48.11 10.52
CA GLU A 158 -10.95 49.08 11.62
C GLU A 158 -9.85 50.14 11.49
#